data_c7e82848e736e4fe2475a162b8098f87
#
_entry.id   c7e82848e736e4fe2475a162b8098f87
#
_cell.length_a   1.000
_cell.length_b   1.000
_cell.length_c   1.000
_cell.angle_alpha   90.00
_cell.angle_beta   90.00
_cell.angle_gamma   90.00
#
_symmetry.space_group_name_H-M   'P 1'
#
loop_
_entity.id
_entity.type
_entity.pdbx_description
1 polymer ?
#
loop_
_entity_poly.entity_id
_entity_poly.type
_entity_poly.pdbx_seq_one_letter_code
_entity_poly.pdbx_strand_id
1 'polypeptide(L)'
;GTDEDAKLTAQNVLCYVLVTLLKLLHPFMPFITEEIYQALPKCDGAEDILMTAQWPEYTEALSFPAEESAMEAVMDLIRAIRARRAEMNVPPSKKAELMIVTDQAEPYQQGLHFIQRLAYASNVTFPETAPADVTGLVSVVTHDATAYLPLSELVDLAAERERIAKELEK
;
A
#
# COMPACT_ATOMS: atom_id res chain seq x y z
N GLY A 1 0.18 -14.22 -21.49
CA GLY A 1 -1.16 -13.68 -21.81
C GLY A 1 -1.78 -12.91 -20.67
N THR A 2 -1.70 -13.42 -19.44
CA THR A 2 -2.38 -12.83 -18.26
C THR A 2 -1.78 -11.50 -17.78
N ASP A 3 -0.56 -11.21 -18.11
CA ASP A 3 0.13 -10.01 -17.63
C ASP A 3 -0.16 -8.77 -18.52
N GLU A 4 -0.38 -8.95 -19.80
CA GLU A 4 -0.68 -7.83 -20.71
C GLU A 4 -2.10 -7.28 -20.52
N ASP A 5 -3.09 -8.14 -20.30
CA ASP A 5 -4.46 -7.71 -20.05
C ASP A 5 -4.60 -6.99 -18.71
N ALA A 6 -3.95 -7.51 -17.67
CA ALA A 6 -3.89 -6.85 -16.35
C ALA A 6 -3.18 -5.48 -16.43
N LYS A 7 -2.10 -5.40 -17.20
CA LYS A 7 -1.38 -4.14 -17.44
C LYS A 7 -2.25 -3.13 -18.17
N LEU A 8 -2.95 -3.56 -19.22
CA LEU A 8 -3.84 -2.68 -19.99
C LEU A 8 -5.00 -2.18 -19.11
N THR A 9 -5.59 -3.05 -18.31
CA THR A 9 -6.64 -2.69 -17.35
C THR A 9 -6.14 -1.63 -16.36
N ALA A 10 -4.97 -1.86 -15.76
CA ALA A 10 -4.37 -0.90 -14.83
C ALA A 10 -4.07 0.45 -15.51
N GLN A 11 -3.57 0.44 -16.74
CA GLN A 11 -3.32 1.67 -17.50
C GLN A 11 -4.62 2.43 -17.79
N ASN A 12 -5.70 1.73 -18.17
CA ASN A 12 -6.99 2.36 -18.45
C ASN A 12 -7.58 2.99 -17.18
N VAL A 13 -7.54 2.28 -16.04
CA VAL A 13 -8.00 2.81 -14.75
C VAL A 13 -7.19 4.04 -14.34
N LEU A 14 -5.87 3.96 -14.44
CA LEU A 14 -4.99 5.10 -14.11
C LEU A 14 -5.25 6.30 -15.01
N CYS A 15 -5.44 6.08 -16.32
CA CYS A 15 -5.74 7.14 -17.27
C CYS A 15 -7.09 7.79 -16.95
N TYR A 16 -8.12 6.98 -16.68
CA TYR A 16 -9.44 7.48 -16.27
C TYR A 16 -9.40 8.34 -15.03
N VAL A 17 -8.76 7.85 -13.97
CA VAL A 17 -8.60 8.58 -12.71
C VAL A 17 -7.81 9.88 -12.92
N LEU A 18 -6.70 9.82 -13.65
CA LEU A 18 -5.86 10.99 -13.93
C LEU A 18 -6.64 12.05 -14.72
N VAL A 19 -7.32 11.69 -15.79
CA VAL A 19 -8.13 12.62 -16.58
C VAL A 19 -9.23 13.26 -15.74
N THR A 20 -9.89 12.47 -14.89
CA THR A 20 -10.92 12.98 -13.96
C THR A 20 -10.32 14.00 -13.00
N LEU A 21 -9.16 13.71 -12.41
CA LEU A 21 -8.45 14.66 -11.53
C LEU A 21 -8.02 15.93 -12.27
N LEU A 22 -7.53 15.80 -13.50
CA LEU A 22 -7.14 16.96 -14.31
C LEU A 22 -8.34 17.87 -14.61
N LYS A 23 -9.51 17.30 -14.90
CA LYS A 23 -10.76 18.07 -15.08
C LYS A 23 -11.12 18.84 -13.81
N LEU A 24 -11.05 18.20 -12.64
CA LEU A 24 -11.34 18.83 -11.34
C LEU A 24 -10.35 19.94 -10.98
N LEU A 25 -9.07 19.77 -11.34
CA LEU A 25 -8.01 20.74 -11.06
C LEU A 25 -7.92 21.88 -12.08
N HIS A 26 -8.46 21.69 -13.29
CA HIS A 26 -8.33 22.63 -14.40
C HIS A 26 -8.74 24.07 -14.06
N PRO A 27 -9.83 24.34 -13.32
CA PRO A 27 -10.21 25.71 -12.93
C PRO A 27 -9.16 26.44 -12.09
N PHE A 28 -8.32 25.69 -11.38
CA PHE A 28 -7.29 26.25 -10.47
C PHE A 28 -5.92 26.35 -11.15
N MET A 29 -5.60 25.41 -12.03
CA MET A 29 -4.28 25.28 -12.67
C MET A 29 -4.41 24.95 -14.17
N PRO A 30 -4.98 25.85 -14.99
CA PRO A 30 -5.37 25.52 -16.38
C PRO A 30 -4.18 25.14 -17.26
N PHE A 31 -3.05 25.79 -17.13
CA PHE A 31 -1.90 25.55 -18.00
C PHE A 31 -1.26 24.19 -17.78
N ILE A 32 -0.98 23.84 -16.54
CA ILE A 32 -0.29 22.57 -16.23
C ILE A 32 -1.22 21.36 -16.45
N THR A 33 -2.52 21.49 -16.15
CA THR A 33 -3.47 20.42 -16.38
C THR A 33 -3.70 20.16 -17.85
N GLU A 34 -3.74 21.21 -18.68
CA GLU A 34 -3.82 21.07 -20.13
C GLU A 34 -2.57 20.41 -20.70
N GLU A 35 -1.38 20.84 -20.28
CA GLU A 35 -0.11 20.27 -20.72
C GLU A 35 -0.03 18.76 -20.44
N ILE A 36 -0.41 18.36 -19.22
CA ILE A 36 -0.46 16.95 -18.85
C ILE A 36 -1.50 16.20 -19.70
N TYR A 37 -2.69 16.78 -19.89
CA TYR A 37 -3.76 16.16 -20.66
C TYR A 37 -3.36 15.93 -22.12
N GLN A 38 -2.66 16.88 -22.74
CA GLN A 38 -2.17 16.74 -24.10
C GLN A 38 -1.09 15.66 -24.27
N ALA A 39 -0.36 15.35 -23.20
CA ALA A 39 0.65 14.29 -23.19
C ALA A 39 0.05 12.88 -23.01
N LEU A 40 -1.21 12.77 -22.59
CA LEU A 40 -1.87 11.48 -22.37
C LEU A 40 -2.39 10.88 -23.69
N PRO A 41 -2.43 9.53 -23.80
CA PRO A 41 -3.13 8.88 -24.90
C PRO A 41 -4.62 9.22 -24.82
N LYS A 42 -5.16 9.74 -25.89
CA LYS A 42 -6.58 10.08 -25.97
C LYS A 42 -7.38 8.85 -26.39
N CYS A 43 -8.46 8.59 -25.66
CA CYS A 43 -9.45 7.56 -26.02
C CYS A 43 -10.39 8.10 -27.08
N ASP A 44 -11.06 7.21 -27.81
CA ASP A 44 -12.09 7.58 -28.77
C ASP A 44 -13.20 8.39 -28.09
N GLY A 45 -13.51 9.56 -28.67
CA GLY A 45 -14.49 10.49 -28.11
C GLY A 45 -13.97 11.42 -27.00
N ALA A 46 -12.67 11.40 -26.70
CA ALA A 46 -12.08 12.37 -25.81
C ALA A 46 -12.05 13.76 -26.46
N GLU A 47 -12.30 14.80 -25.67
CA GLU A 47 -12.25 16.19 -26.10
C GLU A 47 -10.80 16.58 -26.46
N ASP A 48 -10.63 17.46 -27.44
CA ASP A 48 -9.31 17.90 -27.89
C ASP A 48 -8.58 18.72 -26.83
N ILE A 49 -9.32 19.52 -26.07
CA ILE A 49 -8.82 20.37 -24.99
C ILE A 49 -9.62 20.15 -23.72
N LEU A 50 -8.93 20.21 -22.58
CA LEU A 50 -9.52 19.94 -21.28
C LEU A 50 -10.58 20.99 -20.87
N MET A 51 -10.42 22.23 -21.32
CA MET A 51 -11.34 23.33 -21.04
C MET A 51 -12.76 23.08 -21.57
N THR A 52 -12.93 22.33 -22.66
CA THR A 52 -14.23 22.00 -23.24
C THR A 52 -14.78 20.66 -22.76
N ALA A 53 -13.98 19.93 -22.00
CA ALA A 53 -14.37 18.62 -21.50
C ALA A 53 -15.52 18.71 -20.49
N GLN A 54 -16.44 17.75 -20.56
CA GLN A 54 -17.53 17.66 -19.60
C GLN A 54 -17.01 17.47 -18.17
N TRP A 55 -17.67 18.17 -17.23
CA TRP A 55 -17.38 18.03 -15.82
C TRP A 55 -17.65 16.60 -15.33
N PRO A 56 -16.79 16.01 -14.49
CA PRO A 56 -17.00 14.67 -13.97
C PRO A 56 -18.28 14.61 -13.12
N GLU A 57 -19.09 13.62 -13.37
CA GLU A 57 -20.28 13.33 -12.58
C GLU A 57 -20.09 12.05 -11.77
N TYR A 58 -20.72 12.01 -10.59
CA TYR A 58 -20.74 10.81 -9.77
C TYR A 58 -21.51 9.69 -10.49
N THR A 59 -20.92 8.51 -10.53
CA THR A 59 -21.51 7.31 -11.09
C THR A 59 -21.50 6.20 -10.04
N GLU A 60 -22.66 5.76 -9.58
CA GLU A 60 -22.78 4.68 -8.59
C GLU A 60 -22.16 3.36 -9.06
N ALA A 61 -22.17 3.10 -10.37
CA ALA A 61 -21.53 1.94 -10.98
C ALA A 61 -20.01 1.87 -10.78
N LEU A 62 -19.38 2.99 -10.38
CA LEU A 62 -17.94 3.07 -10.04
C LEU A 62 -17.70 3.18 -8.53
N SER A 63 -18.69 2.87 -7.72
CA SER A 63 -18.57 2.81 -6.26
C SER A 63 -18.40 1.35 -5.82
N PHE A 64 -17.29 1.06 -5.16
CA PHE A 64 -16.88 -0.29 -4.73
C PHE A 64 -16.59 -0.30 -3.23
N PRO A 65 -17.60 -0.11 -2.35
CA PRO A 65 -17.36 0.07 -0.92
C PRO A 65 -16.74 -1.15 -0.22
N ALA A 66 -17.00 -2.35 -0.71
CA ALA A 66 -16.41 -3.57 -0.16
C ALA A 66 -14.92 -3.66 -0.48
N GLU A 67 -14.54 -3.39 -1.72
CA GLU A 67 -13.15 -3.37 -2.18
C GLU A 67 -12.36 -2.20 -1.59
N GLU A 68 -13.02 -1.06 -1.39
CA GLU A 68 -12.45 0.10 -0.69
C GLU A 68 -12.09 -0.27 0.74
N SER A 69 -13.02 -0.83 1.50
CA SER A 69 -12.80 -1.28 2.87
C SER A 69 -11.70 -2.34 2.96
N ALA A 70 -11.68 -3.30 2.02
CA ALA A 70 -10.64 -4.31 1.94
C ALA A 70 -9.25 -3.71 1.68
N MET A 71 -9.17 -2.72 0.78
CA MET A 71 -7.90 -2.04 0.49
C MET A 71 -7.46 -1.15 1.65
N GLU A 72 -8.38 -0.48 2.34
CA GLU A 72 -8.07 0.30 3.54
C GLU A 72 -7.45 -0.57 4.63
N ALA A 73 -8.01 -1.75 4.90
CA ALA A 73 -7.45 -2.69 5.88
C ALA A 73 -6.01 -3.11 5.51
N VAL A 74 -5.74 -3.38 4.23
CA VAL A 74 -4.39 -3.69 3.73
C VAL A 74 -3.45 -2.48 3.90
N MET A 75 -3.90 -1.28 3.55
CA MET A 75 -3.09 -0.06 3.69
C MET A 75 -2.76 0.25 5.15
N ASP A 76 -3.71 0.07 6.05
CA ASP A 76 -3.51 0.32 7.48
C ASP A 76 -2.51 -0.67 8.08
N LEU A 77 -2.59 -1.94 7.69
CA LEU A 77 -1.61 -2.94 8.08
C LEU A 77 -0.20 -2.56 7.60
N ILE A 78 -0.06 -2.18 6.33
CA ILE A 78 1.22 -1.76 5.75
C ILE A 78 1.77 -0.52 6.48
N ARG A 79 0.93 0.48 6.75
CA ARG A 79 1.32 1.70 7.48
C ARG A 79 1.81 1.37 8.89
N ALA A 80 1.07 0.52 9.62
CA ALA A 80 1.41 0.12 10.97
C ALA A 80 2.74 -0.65 11.02
N ILE A 81 2.95 -1.60 10.09
CA ILE A 81 4.22 -2.34 9.99
C ILE A 81 5.38 -1.39 9.68
N ARG A 82 5.20 -0.46 8.74
CA ARG A 82 6.25 0.50 8.37
C ARG A 82 6.58 1.45 9.52
N ALA A 83 5.56 1.93 10.26
CA ALA A 83 5.77 2.76 11.45
C ALA A 83 6.58 2.01 12.50
N ARG A 84 6.21 0.74 12.78
CA ARG A 84 6.93 -0.09 13.75
C ARG A 84 8.38 -0.36 13.35
N ARG A 85 8.61 -0.64 12.06
CA ARG A 85 9.97 -0.81 11.52
C ARG A 85 10.80 0.48 11.65
N ALA A 86 10.19 1.65 11.40
CA ALA A 86 10.86 2.94 11.55
C ALA A 86 11.23 3.23 13.01
N GLU A 87 10.35 2.96 13.97
CA GLU A 87 10.63 3.07 15.41
C GLU A 87 11.84 2.23 15.85
N MET A 88 11.99 1.06 15.23
CA MET A 88 13.09 0.13 15.48
C MET A 88 14.33 0.41 14.61
N ASN A 89 14.35 1.48 13.82
CA ASN A 89 15.42 1.83 12.89
C ASN A 89 15.80 0.70 11.91
N VAL A 90 14.82 -0.12 11.49
CA VAL A 90 15.03 -1.21 10.54
C VAL A 90 15.10 -0.67 9.12
N PRO A 91 16.23 -0.88 8.39
CA PRO A 91 16.35 -0.38 7.03
C PRO A 91 15.39 -1.11 6.07
N PRO A 92 14.90 -0.45 5.00
CA PRO A 92 14.02 -1.04 3.99
C PRO A 92 14.60 -2.26 3.27
N SER A 93 15.93 -2.36 3.21
CA SER A 93 16.62 -3.50 2.58
C SER A 93 16.49 -4.81 3.36
N LYS A 94 16.24 -4.76 4.66
CA LYS A 94 15.98 -5.95 5.47
C LYS A 94 14.55 -6.41 5.26
N LYS A 95 14.39 -7.60 4.70
CA LYS A 95 13.10 -8.29 4.61
C LYS A 95 12.95 -9.22 5.79
N ALA A 96 11.74 -9.40 6.27
CA ALA A 96 11.42 -10.30 7.37
C ALA A 96 10.18 -11.13 7.05
N GLU A 97 10.07 -12.30 7.65
CA GLU A 97 8.83 -13.07 7.59
C GLU A 97 7.71 -12.32 8.30
N LEU A 98 6.49 -12.44 7.77
CA LEU A 98 5.31 -11.79 8.29
C LEU A 98 4.22 -12.83 8.52
N MET A 99 3.74 -12.94 9.75
CA MET A 99 2.57 -13.75 10.10
C MET A 99 1.41 -12.80 10.39
N ILE A 100 0.31 -12.96 9.67
CA ILE A 100 -0.90 -12.13 9.82
C ILE A 100 -2.01 -13.01 10.39
N VAL A 101 -2.44 -12.69 11.59
CA VAL A 101 -3.58 -13.32 12.27
C VAL A 101 -4.77 -12.40 12.12
N THR A 102 -5.84 -12.89 11.51
CA THR A 102 -7.06 -12.14 11.25
C THR A 102 -8.24 -13.08 11.10
N ASP A 103 -9.42 -12.62 11.46
CA ASP A 103 -10.68 -13.35 11.22
C ASP A 103 -11.13 -13.24 9.75
N GLN A 104 -10.60 -12.27 9.01
CA GLN A 104 -10.91 -12.02 7.60
C GLN A 104 -9.63 -12.03 6.76
N ALA A 105 -9.18 -13.23 6.37
CA ALA A 105 -7.93 -13.38 5.62
C ALA A 105 -8.03 -12.96 4.15
N GLU A 106 -9.24 -12.99 3.56
CA GLU A 106 -9.45 -12.77 2.12
C GLU A 106 -8.92 -11.42 1.60
N PRO A 107 -9.20 -10.25 2.22
CA PRO A 107 -8.65 -8.97 1.80
C PRO A 107 -7.12 -8.95 1.76
N TYR A 108 -6.49 -9.54 2.77
CA TYR A 108 -5.03 -9.58 2.88
C TYR A 108 -4.39 -10.56 1.89
N GLN A 109 -5.09 -11.65 1.56
CA GLN A 109 -4.63 -12.59 0.52
C GLN A 109 -4.70 -11.94 -0.87
N GLN A 110 -5.77 -11.22 -1.18
CA GLN A 110 -5.89 -10.45 -2.42
C GLN A 110 -4.84 -9.35 -2.50
N GLY A 111 -4.57 -8.68 -1.38
CA GLY A 111 -3.54 -7.65 -1.24
C GLY A 111 -2.11 -8.16 -1.01
N LEU A 112 -1.88 -9.49 -1.07
CA LEU A 112 -0.59 -10.12 -0.71
C LEU A 112 0.61 -9.49 -1.41
N HIS A 113 0.49 -9.21 -2.70
CA HIS A 113 1.55 -8.60 -3.49
C HIS A 113 1.95 -7.20 -2.97
N PHE A 114 0.96 -6.40 -2.57
CA PHE A 114 1.21 -5.08 -1.99
C PHE A 114 1.85 -5.20 -0.61
N ILE A 115 1.38 -6.13 0.23
CA ILE A 115 1.95 -6.37 1.56
C ILE A 115 3.41 -6.81 1.44
N GLN A 116 3.72 -7.80 0.62
CA GLN A 116 5.09 -8.27 0.43
C GLN A 116 6.02 -7.15 -0.02
N ARG A 117 5.60 -6.35 -0.99
CA ARG A 117 6.43 -5.29 -1.55
C ARG A 117 6.57 -4.09 -0.63
N LEU A 118 5.47 -3.61 -0.03
CA LEU A 118 5.43 -2.34 0.70
C LEU A 118 5.72 -2.47 2.19
N ALA A 119 5.46 -3.65 2.79
CA ALA A 119 5.85 -3.95 4.17
C ALA A 119 7.24 -4.59 4.27
N TYR A 120 7.93 -4.80 3.12
CA TYR A 120 9.25 -5.45 3.04
C TYR A 120 9.24 -6.86 3.64
N ALA A 121 8.19 -7.63 3.34
CA ALA A 121 8.09 -9.01 3.77
C ALA A 121 8.84 -9.95 2.80
N SER A 122 9.55 -10.93 3.35
CA SER A 122 10.18 -12.02 2.57
C SER A 122 9.13 -13.07 2.23
N ASN A 123 8.30 -13.41 3.20
CA ASN A 123 7.19 -14.34 3.09
C ASN A 123 6.03 -13.84 3.95
N VAL A 124 4.79 -14.18 3.59
CA VAL A 124 3.59 -13.85 4.36
C VAL A 124 2.78 -15.11 4.59
N THR A 125 2.45 -15.38 5.83
CA THR A 125 1.64 -16.51 6.25
C THR A 125 0.40 -16.03 7.00
N PHE A 126 -0.67 -16.81 6.93
CA PHE A 126 -1.96 -16.52 7.58
C PHE A 126 -2.33 -17.64 8.54
N PRO A 127 -1.71 -17.70 9.73
CA PRO A 127 -2.11 -18.69 10.74
C PRO A 127 -3.49 -18.35 11.33
N GLU A 128 -4.28 -19.37 11.64
CA GLU A 128 -5.59 -19.19 12.29
C GLU A 128 -5.51 -18.70 13.72
N THR A 129 -4.38 -18.96 14.39
CA THR A 129 -4.16 -18.57 15.78
C THR A 129 -2.84 -17.87 15.95
N ALA A 130 -2.79 -17.00 16.96
CA ALA A 130 -1.54 -16.34 17.32
C ALA A 130 -0.46 -17.38 17.70
N PRO A 131 0.82 -17.11 17.41
CA PRO A 131 1.92 -17.98 17.82
C PRO A 131 1.90 -18.23 19.34
N ALA A 132 2.03 -19.48 19.74
CA ALA A 132 2.05 -19.83 21.16
C ALA A 132 3.26 -19.24 21.91
N ASP A 133 4.38 -19.05 21.20
CA ASP A 133 5.56 -18.35 21.71
C ASP A 133 5.75 -17.04 20.96
N VAL A 134 5.50 -15.94 21.66
CA VAL A 134 5.70 -14.58 21.17
C VAL A 134 7.08 -14.01 21.54
N THR A 135 7.91 -14.82 22.22
CA THR A 135 9.26 -14.41 22.61
C THR A 135 10.11 -14.16 21.36
N GLY A 136 10.59 -12.93 21.21
CA GLY A 136 11.35 -12.55 20.03
C GLY A 136 10.52 -12.20 18.78
N LEU A 137 9.20 -12.05 18.95
CA LEU A 137 8.32 -11.51 17.92
C LEU A 137 7.95 -10.07 18.24
N VAL A 138 7.91 -9.25 17.21
CA VAL A 138 7.35 -7.90 17.27
C VAL A 138 5.91 -7.98 16.79
N SER A 139 4.96 -7.60 17.64
CA SER A 139 3.55 -7.52 17.26
C SER A 139 3.18 -6.12 16.77
N VAL A 140 2.36 -6.08 15.74
CA VAL A 140 1.73 -4.88 15.21
C VAL A 140 0.23 -5.14 15.14
N VAL A 141 -0.52 -4.43 15.96
CA VAL A 141 -1.96 -4.59 16.07
C VAL A 141 -2.64 -3.48 15.27
N THR A 142 -3.55 -3.87 14.39
CA THR A 142 -4.47 -2.98 13.68
C THR A 142 -5.91 -3.30 14.08
N HIS A 143 -6.89 -2.62 13.50
CA HIS A 143 -8.30 -2.87 13.81
C HIS A 143 -8.73 -4.30 13.46
N ASP A 144 -8.29 -4.82 12.32
CA ASP A 144 -8.80 -6.07 11.74
C ASP A 144 -7.76 -7.20 11.71
N ALA A 145 -6.51 -6.93 12.08
CA ALA A 145 -5.44 -7.93 12.02
C ALA A 145 -4.34 -7.66 13.04
N THR A 146 -3.66 -8.73 13.43
CA THR A 146 -2.40 -8.66 14.19
C THR A 146 -1.28 -9.27 13.37
N ALA A 147 -0.25 -8.49 13.09
CA ALA A 147 0.93 -8.95 12.38
C ALA A 147 2.08 -9.24 13.37
N TYR A 148 2.80 -10.32 13.12
CA TYR A 148 3.98 -10.72 13.89
C TYR A 148 5.20 -10.79 12.97
N LEU A 149 6.30 -10.17 13.42
CA LEU A 149 7.57 -10.15 12.71
C LEU A 149 8.68 -10.67 13.63
N PRO A 150 9.55 -11.59 13.16
CA PRO A 150 10.69 -12.06 13.94
C PRO A 150 11.70 -10.92 14.21
N LEU A 151 11.98 -10.66 15.49
CA LEU A 151 12.93 -9.61 15.88
C LEU A 151 14.34 -9.91 15.38
N SER A 152 14.71 -11.18 15.32
CA SER A 152 16.04 -11.64 14.84
C SER A 152 16.31 -11.28 13.38
N GLU A 153 15.26 -11.18 12.56
CA GLU A 153 15.39 -10.78 11.16
C GLU A 153 15.39 -9.25 10.97
N LEU A 154 14.78 -8.54 11.92
CA LEU A 154 14.67 -7.08 11.86
C LEU A 154 15.92 -6.39 12.40
N VAL A 155 16.46 -6.84 13.51
CA VAL A 155 17.52 -6.16 14.25
C VAL A 155 18.68 -7.13 14.48
N ASP A 156 19.91 -6.65 14.29
CA ASP A 156 21.08 -7.33 14.82
C ASP A 156 21.15 -7.06 16.33
N LEU A 157 20.71 -8.05 17.11
CA LEU A 157 20.62 -7.95 18.55
C LEU A 157 21.97 -7.67 19.22
N ALA A 158 23.07 -8.10 18.63
CA ALA A 158 24.41 -7.86 19.15
C ALA A 158 24.82 -6.38 18.96
N ALA A 159 24.62 -5.86 17.76
CA ALA A 159 24.89 -4.44 17.44
C ALA A 159 23.98 -3.48 18.23
N GLU A 160 22.73 -3.84 18.43
CA GLU A 160 21.78 -2.99 19.16
C GLU A 160 22.06 -2.99 20.68
N ARG A 161 22.47 -4.12 21.25
CA ARG A 161 22.94 -4.17 22.64
C ARG A 161 24.18 -3.30 22.87
N GLU A 162 25.11 -3.31 21.93
CA GLU A 162 26.31 -2.46 22.00
C GLU A 162 25.96 -0.98 21.88
N ARG A 163 25.00 -0.63 21.02
CA ARG A 163 24.49 0.74 20.87
C ARG A 163 23.84 1.24 22.17
N ILE A 164 22.94 0.45 22.75
CA ILE A 164 22.26 0.79 24.01
C ILE A 164 23.27 0.88 25.17
N ALA A 165 24.23 -0.01 25.25
CA ALA A 165 25.27 0.06 26.26
C ALA A 165 26.06 1.37 26.18
N LYS A 166 26.45 1.81 24.97
CA LYS A 166 27.12 3.09 24.74
C LYS A 166 26.25 4.32 25.04
N GLU A 167 24.91 4.21 24.90
CA GLU A 167 24.01 5.29 25.27
C GLU A 167 23.79 5.41 26.79
N LEU A 168 23.82 4.28 27.50
CA LEU A 168 23.71 4.23 28.97
C LEU A 168 24.98 4.73 29.70
N GLU A 169 26.14 4.71 29.04
CA GLU A 169 27.42 5.22 29.57
C GLU A 169 27.62 6.73 29.39
N LYS A 170 26.70 7.40 28.70
CA LYS A 170 26.69 8.86 28.51
C LYS A 170 25.81 9.59 29.51
#